data_9a94ad2270d2a28dce83a86fc8d6f952
#
_entry.id   9a94ad2270d2a28dce83a86fc8d6f952
#
_cell.length_a   1.000
_cell.length_b   1.000
_cell.length_c   1.000
_cell.angle_alpha   90.00
_cell.angle_beta   90.00
_cell.angle_gamma   90.00
#
_symmetry.space_group_name_H-M   'P 1'
#
loop_
_entity.id
_entity.type
_entity.pdbx_description
1 polymer ?
#
loop_
_entity_poly.entity_id
_entity_poly.type
_entity_poly.pdbx_seq_one_letter_code
_entity_poly.pdbx_strand_id
1 'polypeptide(L)'
;IKNRIITGYEHVKLLTRITIDISVKTGDVSFSLPEFGLESKETLIEPHIWDNVKDELVKGTDIWGVVELGYRLPDDTVKPKITGKIKLTDFSSFCPYDTDLDFYKDVRSEFNISEWIDIILGAIDYNADGYKEEHNKLAMLKRLLPFVEKNLNIIELAPKGTGKSYV
;
A
#
# COMPACT_ATOMS: atom_id res chain seq x y z
N ILE A 1 8.93 -6.24 16.65
CA ILE A 1 7.56 -6.58 16.19
C ILE A 1 7.15 -7.93 16.75
N LYS A 2 7.88 -9.05 16.46
CA LYS A 2 7.56 -10.41 16.94
C LYS A 2 7.20 -10.43 18.44
N ASN A 3 8.05 -9.83 19.29
CA ASN A 3 7.81 -9.81 20.73
C ASN A 3 6.49 -9.10 21.11
N ARG A 4 6.17 -7.97 20.48
CA ARG A 4 4.91 -7.25 20.76
C ARG A 4 3.68 -8.06 20.41
N ILE A 5 3.72 -8.75 19.27
CA ILE A 5 2.61 -9.59 18.82
C ILE A 5 2.46 -10.83 19.70
N ILE A 6 3.57 -11.51 20.03
CA ILE A 6 3.55 -12.80 20.73
C ILE A 6 3.30 -12.63 22.24
N THR A 7 3.93 -11.63 22.88
CA THR A 7 3.83 -11.43 24.33
C THR A 7 2.77 -10.45 24.73
N GLY A 8 2.49 -9.44 23.90
CA GLY A 8 1.48 -8.42 24.18
C GLY A 8 0.10 -8.73 23.61
N TYR A 9 -0.05 -9.76 22.76
CA TYR A 9 -1.25 -10.05 21.96
C TYR A 9 -1.78 -8.82 21.20
N GLU A 10 -0.85 -7.91 20.87
CA GLU A 10 -1.22 -6.69 20.16
C GLU A 10 -1.50 -6.96 18.68
N HIS A 11 -2.53 -6.33 18.16
CA HIS A 11 -2.69 -6.17 16.73
C HIS A 11 -1.73 -5.08 16.25
N VAL A 12 -0.92 -5.40 15.25
CA VAL A 12 0.09 -4.49 14.73
C VAL A 12 -0.19 -4.20 13.27
N LYS A 13 -0.33 -2.91 12.95
CA LYS A 13 -0.45 -2.43 11.55
C LYS A 13 0.89 -1.94 11.05
N LEU A 14 1.26 -2.37 9.85
CA LEU A 14 2.54 -2.05 9.20
C LEU A 14 2.31 -1.75 7.72
N LEU A 15 2.91 -0.69 7.23
CA LEU A 15 3.07 -0.49 5.79
C LEU A 15 4.36 -1.20 5.37
N THR A 16 4.24 -2.26 4.59
CA THR A 16 5.39 -3.09 4.20
C THR A 16 5.11 -3.91 2.95
N ARG A 17 6.17 -4.48 2.41
CA ARG A 17 6.09 -5.50 1.38
C ARG A 17 5.70 -6.84 2.01
N ILE A 18 4.78 -7.53 1.35
CA ILE A 18 4.35 -8.87 1.70
C ILE A 18 4.58 -9.81 0.52
N THR A 19 5.09 -11.00 0.79
CA THR A 19 5.25 -12.08 -0.19
C THR A 19 4.45 -13.29 0.28
N ILE A 20 3.66 -13.88 -0.61
CA ILE A 20 2.79 -15.02 -0.31
C ILE A 20 3.48 -16.32 -0.68
N ASP A 21 3.30 -17.33 0.18
CA ASP A 21 3.79 -18.70 -0.02
C ASP A 21 2.63 -19.67 0.18
N ILE A 22 2.32 -20.44 -0.87
CA ILE A 22 1.23 -21.42 -0.88
C ILE A 22 1.82 -22.84 -0.92
N SER A 23 1.57 -23.61 0.11
CA SER A 23 1.99 -25.01 0.18
C SER A 23 1.14 -25.88 -0.74
N VAL A 24 1.72 -26.39 -1.81
CA VAL A 24 1.02 -27.30 -2.74
C VAL A 24 0.58 -28.61 -2.07
N LYS A 25 1.28 -29.03 -1.00
CA LYS A 25 0.99 -30.31 -0.30
C LYS A 25 -0.20 -30.23 0.65
N THR A 26 -0.33 -29.10 1.35
CA THR A 26 -1.32 -28.94 2.43
C THR A 26 -2.42 -27.93 2.07
N GLY A 27 -2.22 -27.12 1.04
CA GLY A 27 -3.11 -26.01 0.71
C GLY A 27 -2.98 -24.81 1.68
N ASP A 28 -2.08 -24.92 2.67
CA ASP A 28 -1.88 -23.82 3.63
C ASP A 28 -1.28 -22.60 2.94
N VAL A 29 -1.80 -21.44 3.31
CA VAL A 29 -1.30 -20.14 2.85
C VAL A 29 -0.53 -19.49 3.99
N SER A 30 0.69 -19.07 3.69
CA SER A 30 1.56 -18.34 4.61
C SER A 30 2.13 -17.11 3.91
N PHE A 31 2.82 -16.25 4.65
CA PHE A 31 3.42 -15.04 4.10
C PHE A 31 4.79 -14.76 4.74
N SER A 32 5.57 -13.93 4.08
CA SER A 32 6.79 -13.37 4.65
C SER A 32 6.80 -11.85 4.57
N LEU A 33 7.47 -11.21 5.53
CA LEU A 33 7.74 -9.78 5.56
C LEU A 33 9.26 -9.59 5.61
N PRO A 34 9.92 -9.49 4.46
CA PRO A 34 11.38 -9.45 4.39
C PRO A 34 12.01 -8.31 5.20
N GLU A 35 11.40 -7.12 5.18
CA GLU A 35 11.89 -5.93 5.90
C GLU A 35 11.88 -6.11 7.42
N PHE A 36 11.10 -7.05 7.93
CA PHE A 36 10.98 -7.34 9.37
C PHE A 36 11.57 -8.70 9.78
N GLY A 37 12.19 -9.42 8.84
CA GLY A 37 12.76 -10.74 9.08
C GLY A 37 11.73 -11.76 9.54
N LEU A 38 10.48 -11.66 9.07
CA LEU A 38 9.43 -12.62 9.34
C LEU A 38 9.34 -13.60 8.18
N GLU A 39 9.61 -14.87 8.44
CA GLU A 39 9.62 -15.93 7.45
C GLU A 39 8.27 -16.65 7.35
N SER A 40 7.94 -17.20 6.17
CA SER A 40 6.68 -17.90 5.91
C SER A 40 6.41 -19.08 6.85
N LYS A 41 7.45 -19.76 7.34
CA LYS A 41 7.30 -20.85 8.33
C LYS A 41 6.72 -20.41 9.68
N GLU A 42 6.85 -19.12 10.03
CA GLU A 42 6.40 -18.53 11.30
C GLU A 42 4.99 -17.93 11.19
N THR A 43 4.41 -17.92 9.98
CA THR A 43 3.19 -17.20 9.67
C THR A 43 2.09 -18.11 9.15
N LEU A 44 0.89 -17.56 9.06
CA LEU A 44 -0.25 -18.18 8.37
C LEU A 44 -1.26 -17.14 7.94
N ILE A 45 -2.07 -17.49 6.93
CA ILE A 45 -3.30 -16.79 6.57
C ILE A 45 -4.46 -17.77 6.73
N GLU A 46 -5.42 -17.42 7.58
CA GLU A 46 -6.61 -18.25 7.79
C GLU A 46 -7.49 -18.22 6.53
N PRO A 47 -8.21 -19.32 6.19
CA PRO A 47 -8.95 -19.41 4.93
C PRO A 47 -9.95 -18.28 4.71
N HIS A 48 -10.66 -17.84 5.76
CA HIS A 48 -11.64 -16.76 5.66
C HIS A 48 -10.99 -15.39 5.37
N ILE A 49 -9.76 -15.16 5.86
CA ILE A 49 -9.00 -13.96 5.51
C ILE A 49 -8.48 -14.07 4.09
N TRP A 50 -7.94 -15.25 3.73
CA TRP A 50 -7.44 -15.50 2.38
C TRP A 50 -8.49 -15.22 1.30
N ASP A 51 -9.71 -15.68 1.50
CA ASP A 51 -10.81 -15.47 0.55
C ASP A 51 -11.12 -13.98 0.31
N ASN A 52 -10.88 -13.13 1.30
CA ASN A 52 -11.12 -11.69 1.18
C ASN A 52 -9.97 -10.94 0.49
N VAL A 53 -8.72 -11.41 0.66
CA VAL A 53 -7.52 -10.64 0.24
C VAL A 53 -6.77 -11.27 -0.93
N LYS A 54 -7.13 -12.48 -1.36
CA LYS A 54 -6.40 -13.24 -2.40
C LYS A 54 -6.28 -12.47 -3.70
N ASP A 55 -7.34 -11.77 -4.12
CA ASP A 55 -7.36 -11.05 -5.39
C ASP A 55 -6.34 -9.89 -5.40
N GLU A 56 -6.03 -9.32 -4.25
CA GLU A 56 -4.99 -8.31 -4.11
C GLU A 56 -3.60 -8.95 -3.98
N LEU A 57 -3.49 -10.05 -3.23
CA LEU A 57 -2.21 -10.67 -2.89
C LEU A 57 -1.64 -11.59 -3.98
N VAL A 58 -2.44 -12.00 -4.98
CA VAL A 58 -1.98 -12.86 -6.10
C VAL A 58 -1.51 -12.05 -7.31
N LYS A 59 -1.76 -10.74 -7.35
CA LYS A 59 -1.43 -9.87 -8.50
C LYS A 59 0.08 -9.72 -8.79
N GLY A 60 0.95 -10.06 -7.83
CA GLY A 60 2.40 -9.93 -8.02
C GLY A 60 3.21 -10.68 -6.98
N THR A 61 4.53 -10.72 -7.18
CA THR A 61 5.48 -11.36 -6.26
C THR A 61 5.86 -10.45 -5.08
N ASP A 62 5.82 -9.14 -5.28
CA ASP A 62 6.20 -8.12 -4.31
C ASP A 62 5.09 -7.09 -4.18
N ILE A 63 4.20 -7.31 -3.22
CA ILE A 63 3.03 -6.46 -3.03
C ILE A 63 3.25 -5.58 -1.82
N TRP A 64 3.08 -4.27 -2.00
CA TRP A 64 3.13 -3.30 -0.91
C TRP A 64 1.73 -2.99 -0.40
N GLY A 65 1.58 -2.97 0.91
CA GLY A 65 0.29 -2.63 1.52
C GLY A 65 0.36 -2.45 3.03
N VAL A 66 -0.77 -2.10 3.60
CA VAL A 66 -0.97 -2.09 5.04
C VAL A 66 -1.34 -3.50 5.47
N VAL A 67 -0.46 -4.11 6.24
CA VAL A 67 -0.58 -5.47 6.79
C VAL A 67 -1.02 -5.35 8.25
N GLU A 68 -2.10 -5.99 8.63
CA GLU A 68 -2.51 -6.11 10.02
C GLU A 68 -2.22 -7.53 10.51
N LEU A 69 -1.49 -7.60 11.62
CA LEU A 69 -0.99 -8.86 12.18
C LEU A 69 -1.57 -9.12 13.56
N GLY A 70 -1.87 -10.38 13.82
CA GLY A 70 -2.22 -10.90 15.14
C GLY A 70 -1.45 -12.18 15.47
N TYR A 71 -1.76 -12.81 16.58
CA TYR A 71 -1.14 -14.06 16.99
C TYR A 71 -2.17 -15.17 17.16
N ARG A 72 -1.90 -16.33 16.59
CA ARG A 72 -2.61 -17.56 16.88
C ARG A 72 -1.86 -18.34 17.95
N LEU A 73 -2.52 -18.54 19.09
CA LEU A 73 -1.96 -19.31 20.21
C LEU A 73 -1.71 -20.78 19.81
N PRO A 74 -0.67 -21.41 20.35
CA PRO A 74 -0.51 -22.85 20.25
C PRO A 74 -1.63 -23.56 21.01
N ASP A 75 -2.05 -24.72 20.51
CA ASP A 75 -3.01 -25.59 21.16
C ASP A 75 -2.51 -27.03 21.13
N ASP A 76 -2.15 -27.54 22.30
CA ASP A 76 -1.65 -28.90 22.51
C ASP A 76 -2.79 -29.92 22.74
N THR A 77 -4.02 -29.46 22.90
CA THR A 77 -5.18 -30.31 23.20
C THR A 77 -5.74 -30.98 21.94
N VAL A 78 -5.46 -30.40 20.76
CA VAL A 78 -5.96 -30.89 19.46
C VAL A 78 -4.89 -31.76 18.76
N LYS A 79 -5.34 -32.76 18.01
CA LYS A 79 -4.46 -33.58 17.16
C LYS A 79 -4.78 -33.36 15.67
N PRO A 80 -3.80 -32.97 14.83
CA PRO A 80 -2.41 -32.65 15.17
C PRO A 80 -2.29 -31.36 16.01
N LYS A 81 -1.25 -31.27 16.83
CA LYS A 81 -0.97 -30.09 17.67
C LYS A 81 -0.89 -28.81 16.83
N ILE A 82 -1.55 -27.77 17.26
CA ILE A 82 -1.50 -26.47 16.63
C ILE A 82 -0.31 -25.69 17.17
N THR A 83 0.62 -25.32 16.30
CA THR A 83 1.75 -24.44 16.65
C THR A 83 1.34 -22.98 16.66
N GLY A 84 1.89 -22.20 17.59
CA GLY A 84 1.70 -20.75 17.59
C GLY A 84 2.30 -20.13 16.31
N LYS A 85 1.54 -19.24 15.68
CA LYS A 85 1.97 -18.54 14.46
C LYS A 85 1.47 -17.11 14.45
N ILE A 86 2.23 -16.23 13.80
CA ILE A 86 1.77 -14.89 13.48
C ILE A 86 0.78 -15.02 12.32
N LYS A 87 -0.41 -14.44 12.49
CA LYS A 87 -1.45 -14.51 11.48
C LYS A 87 -1.72 -13.16 10.84
N LEU A 88 -2.03 -13.17 9.55
CA LEU A 88 -2.61 -12.04 8.87
C LEU A 88 -4.07 -11.90 9.34
N THR A 89 -4.47 -10.72 9.77
CA THR A 89 -5.85 -10.41 10.15
C THR A 89 -6.54 -9.53 9.14
N ASP A 90 -5.77 -8.66 8.47
CA ASP A 90 -6.26 -7.82 7.37
C ASP A 90 -5.12 -7.39 6.46
N PHE A 91 -5.45 -7.09 5.21
CA PHE A 91 -4.54 -6.52 4.23
C PHE A 91 -5.26 -5.51 3.35
N SER A 92 -4.62 -4.38 3.13
CA SER A 92 -5.07 -3.36 2.19
C SER A 92 -3.90 -2.97 1.30
N SER A 93 -4.05 -3.22 0.00
CA SER A 93 -3.03 -2.90 -1.00
C SER A 93 -2.74 -1.39 -1.01
N PHE A 94 -1.47 -1.02 -1.16
CA PHE A 94 -1.06 0.37 -1.32
C PHE A 94 -1.56 0.95 -2.66
N CYS A 95 -1.75 0.10 -3.65
CA CYS A 95 -2.31 0.45 -4.95
C CYS A 95 -3.47 -0.51 -5.28
N PRO A 96 -4.67 -0.32 -4.68
CA PRO A 96 -5.79 -1.27 -4.77
C PRO A 96 -6.42 -1.34 -6.15
N TYR A 97 -6.12 -0.38 -7.02
CA TYR A 97 -6.71 -0.28 -8.35
C TYR A 97 -5.71 -0.65 -9.44
N ASP A 98 -6.14 -1.45 -10.39
CA ASP A 98 -5.41 -1.62 -11.64
C ASP A 98 -5.47 -0.31 -12.42
N THR A 99 -4.29 0.17 -12.84
CA THR A 99 -4.21 1.39 -13.64
C THR A 99 -4.53 1.06 -15.08
N ASP A 100 -5.72 1.37 -15.53
CA ASP A 100 -6.12 1.28 -16.93
C ASP A 100 -5.74 2.58 -17.65
N LEU A 101 -4.64 2.52 -18.41
CA LEU A 101 -4.13 3.68 -19.13
C LEU A 101 -5.06 4.13 -20.24
N ASP A 102 -5.78 3.23 -20.88
CA ASP A 102 -6.69 3.59 -21.97
C ASP A 102 -7.93 4.26 -21.42
N PHE A 103 -8.47 3.79 -20.31
CA PHE A 103 -9.50 4.51 -19.54
C PHE A 103 -9.06 5.93 -19.18
N TYR A 104 -7.83 6.11 -18.68
CA TYR A 104 -7.30 7.45 -18.35
C TYR A 104 -7.19 8.37 -19.57
N LYS A 105 -6.79 7.84 -20.72
CA LYS A 105 -6.73 8.62 -21.97
C LYS A 105 -8.12 9.04 -22.44
N ASP A 106 -9.08 8.14 -22.36
CA ASP A 106 -10.48 8.43 -22.74
C ASP A 106 -11.06 9.51 -21.83
N VAL A 107 -10.95 9.34 -20.51
CA VAL A 107 -11.39 10.36 -19.54
C VAL A 107 -10.67 11.69 -19.78
N ARG A 108 -9.34 11.67 -20.02
CA ARG A 108 -8.57 12.88 -20.30
C ARG A 108 -9.09 13.63 -21.53
N SER A 109 -9.59 12.95 -22.54
CA SER A 109 -10.12 13.55 -23.76
C SER A 109 -11.42 14.33 -23.55
N GLU A 110 -12.17 14.02 -22.50
CA GLU A 110 -13.45 14.67 -22.12
C GLU A 110 -13.24 16.07 -21.51
N PHE A 111 -12.03 16.40 -21.05
CA PHE A 111 -11.72 17.64 -20.34
C PHE A 111 -10.78 18.54 -21.13
N ASN A 112 -11.00 19.85 -21.04
CA ASN A 112 -10.01 20.81 -21.51
C ASN A 112 -8.81 20.88 -20.55
N ILE A 113 -7.74 21.55 -20.96
CA ILE A 113 -6.49 21.60 -20.19
C ILE A 113 -6.67 22.22 -18.81
N SER A 114 -7.47 23.29 -18.70
CA SER A 114 -7.68 23.98 -17.43
C SER A 114 -8.45 23.10 -16.43
N GLU A 115 -9.50 22.45 -16.88
CA GLU A 115 -10.28 21.49 -16.08
C GLU A 115 -9.41 20.31 -15.64
N TRP A 116 -8.55 19.80 -16.53
CA TRP A 116 -7.65 18.70 -16.20
C TRP A 116 -6.60 19.09 -15.13
N ILE A 117 -6.08 20.32 -15.22
CA ILE A 117 -5.20 20.88 -14.17
C ILE A 117 -5.90 20.91 -12.83
N ASP A 118 -7.17 21.32 -12.79
CA ASP A 118 -7.96 21.38 -11.56
C ASP A 118 -8.21 19.97 -10.97
N ILE A 119 -8.48 18.98 -11.83
CA ILE A 119 -8.62 17.58 -11.44
C ILE A 119 -7.31 17.05 -10.82
N ILE A 120 -6.15 17.32 -11.46
CA ILE A 120 -4.86 16.88 -10.92
C ILE A 120 -4.56 17.54 -9.58
N LEU A 121 -4.82 18.84 -9.44
CA LEU A 121 -4.65 19.53 -8.17
C LEU A 121 -5.55 18.94 -7.09
N GLY A 122 -6.81 18.64 -7.41
CA GLY A 122 -7.73 17.96 -6.50
C GLY A 122 -7.26 16.56 -6.10
N ALA A 123 -6.66 15.80 -7.03
CA ALA A 123 -6.13 14.46 -6.76
C ALA A 123 -4.95 14.46 -5.77
N ILE A 124 -4.19 15.56 -5.68
CA ILE A 124 -3.13 15.76 -4.69
C ILE A 124 -3.59 16.61 -3.49
N ASP A 125 -4.90 16.69 -3.28
CA ASP A 125 -5.57 17.33 -2.15
C ASP A 125 -5.33 18.85 -2.05
N TYR A 126 -5.09 19.52 -3.20
CA TYR A 126 -5.04 20.98 -3.28
C TYR A 126 -6.38 21.55 -3.77
N ASN A 127 -6.80 22.65 -3.15
CA ASN A 127 -7.97 23.38 -3.62
C ASN A 127 -7.63 24.25 -4.84
N ALA A 128 -8.06 23.83 -6.03
CA ALA A 128 -7.81 24.54 -7.27
C ALA A 128 -8.42 25.96 -7.28
N ASP A 129 -9.57 26.18 -6.62
CA ASP A 129 -10.23 27.48 -6.55
C ASP A 129 -9.45 28.52 -5.71
N GLY A 130 -8.52 28.03 -4.87
CA GLY A 130 -7.63 28.90 -4.11
C GLY A 130 -6.59 29.64 -4.96
N TYR A 131 -6.35 29.19 -6.20
CA TYR A 131 -5.39 29.78 -7.13
C TYR A 131 -6.10 30.71 -8.10
N LYS A 132 -5.92 32.02 -7.95
CA LYS A 132 -6.57 33.03 -8.79
C LYS A 132 -6.07 33.05 -10.24
N GLU A 133 -4.83 32.60 -10.45
CA GLU A 133 -4.15 32.66 -11.75
C GLU A 133 -3.61 31.28 -12.14
N GLU A 134 -3.77 30.93 -13.40
CA GLU A 134 -3.38 29.62 -13.94
C GLU A 134 -1.89 29.33 -13.76
N HIS A 135 -1.03 30.35 -13.87
CA HIS A 135 0.40 30.13 -13.68
C HIS A 135 0.76 29.66 -12.27
N ASN A 136 -0.04 30.02 -11.25
CA ASN A 136 0.14 29.53 -9.88
C ASN A 136 -0.23 28.04 -9.77
N LYS A 137 -1.28 27.60 -10.47
CA LYS A 137 -1.64 26.18 -10.59
C LYS A 137 -0.51 25.39 -11.23
N LEU A 138 0.01 25.90 -12.35
CA LEU A 138 1.14 25.28 -13.06
C LEU A 138 2.42 25.24 -12.20
N ALA A 139 2.67 26.27 -11.39
CA ALA A 139 3.80 26.29 -10.47
C ALA A 139 3.73 25.15 -9.43
N MET A 140 2.52 24.81 -8.97
CA MET A 140 2.32 23.67 -8.07
C MET A 140 2.55 22.34 -8.79
N LEU A 141 2.01 22.19 -10.00
CA LEU A 141 2.16 20.96 -10.78
C LEU A 141 3.60 20.68 -11.21
N LYS A 142 4.47 21.70 -11.30
CA LYS A 142 5.91 21.51 -11.57
C LYS A 142 6.58 20.55 -10.56
N ARG A 143 6.06 20.42 -9.36
CA ARG A 143 6.55 19.48 -8.35
C ARG A 143 6.39 18.03 -8.78
N LEU A 144 5.42 17.74 -9.64
CA LEU A 144 5.16 16.38 -10.16
C LEU A 144 6.11 16.00 -11.31
N LEU A 145 6.81 16.97 -11.93
CA LEU A 145 7.69 16.71 -13.07
C LEU A 145 8.77 15.65 -12.82
N PRO A 146 9.42 15.56 -11.64
CA PRO A 146 10.41 14.51 -11.38
C PRO A 146 9.86 13.09 -11.43
N PHE A 147 8.55 12.91 -11.29
CA PHE A 147 7.89 11.60 -11.37
C PHE A 147 7.61 11.16 -12.82
N VAL A 148 7.58 12.09 -13.77
CA VAL A 148 7.23 11.82 -15.17
C VAL A 148 8.40 12.06 -16.13
N GLU A 149 9.34 12.94 -15.77
CA GLU A 149 10.48 13.28 -16.61
C GLU A 149 11.75 12.56 -16.16
N LYS A 150 12.36 11.81 -17.07
CA LYS A 150 13.55 11.03 -16.79
C LYS A 150 14.75 11.98 -16.49
N ASN A 151 15.44 11.70 -15.38
CA ASN A 151 16.64 12.43 -14.94
C ASN A 151 16.41 13.92 -14.58
N LEU A 152 15.16 14.33 -14.33
CA LEU A 152 14.85 15.66 -13.86
C LEU A 152 14.93 15.70 -12.32
N ASN A 153 15.74 16.63 -11.81
CA ASN A 153 15.81 16.92 -10.37
C ASN A 153 15.37 18.36 -10.12
N ILE A 154 14.52 18.55 -9.13
CA ILE A 154 14.03 19.88 -8.73
C ILE A 154 14.51 20.18 -7.32
N ILE A 155 15.04 21.40 -7.12
CA ILE A 155 15.36 21.95 -5.81
C ILE A 155 14.40 23.09 -5.54
N GLU A 156 13.56 22.93 -4.52
CA GLU A 156 12.62 23.95 -4.09
C GLU A 156 13.14 24.67 -2.84
N LEU A 157 13.39 25.97 -2.99
CA LEU A 157 13.79 26.84 -1.90
C LEU A 157 12.60 27.69 -1.45
N ALA A 158 12.12 27.42 -0.24
CA ALA A 158 11.00 28.16 0.32
C ALA A 158 11.11 28.25 1.85
N PRO A 159 10.49 29.24 2.50
CA PRO A 159 10.47 29.37 3.95
C PRO A 159 9.92 28.13 4.66
N LYS A 160 10.24 28.00 5.94
CA LYS A 160 9.69 26.92 6.78
C LYS A 160 8.17 27.08 6.90
N GLY A 161 7.43 25.95 6.83
CA GLY A 161 5.97 25.95 7.00
C GLY A 161 5.17 26.22 5.72
N THR A 162 5.78 26.22 4.54
CA THR A 162 5.11 26.48 3.25
C THR A 162 4.60 25.19 2.55
N GLY A 163 4.48 24.07 3.26
CA GLY A 163 3.92 22.83 2.70
C GLY A 163 4.82 22.07 1.70
N LYS A 164 6.14 22.33 1.69
CA LYS A 164 7.07 21.67 0.75
C LYS A 164 7.06 20.14 0.78
N SER A 165 6.79 19.56 1.92
CA SER A 165 6.81 18.11 2.15
C SER A 165 5.41 17.49 2.11
N TYR A 166 4.41 18.23 1.64
CA TYR A 166 3.03 17.75 1.58
C TYR A 166 2.75 16.93 0.33
N VAL A 167 3.46 17.20 -0.75
CA VAL A 167 3.35 16.49 -2.05
C VAL A 167 4.49 15.50 -2.21
#